data_d8971e42d317a29e93122d580356cccc
#
_entry.id   d8971e42d317a29e93122d580356cccc
#
_cell.length_a   1.000
_cell.length_b   1.000
_cell.length_c   1.000
_cell.angle_alpha   90.00
_cell.angle_beta   90.00
_cell.angle_gamma   90.00
#
_symmetry.space_group_name_H-M   'P 1'
#
loop_
_entity.id
_entity.type
_entity.pdbx_description
1 polymer ?
#
loop_
_entity_poly.entity_id
_entity_poly.type
_entity_poly.pdbx_seq_one_letter_code
_entity_poly.pdbx_strand_id
1 'polypeptide(L)'
;MKTIYKNGAVYTGKLPLVEAFAVEDGKFVFAGSSAEADALAAAGDKVVDLGGKFVCSGFNDSHMHLLNYGSSLLKAQLAAHTESLEDMLACLDTFQKEHPRKDGAWLMGRGWNQDYFTDVDRMPNRYDLDRVSTEVPICATRACGHCLVVNSKALELLGVTADTPQPEGGEIGMENGEPDGRFFDNAMEPVYDSIPVPSKEEIKDMIRSACKALNSYGVTSSQSDDYCVCRAVPWQTVNEAYKELEDSGELTVRVYEQSNFTDLESFCLLYTSDAADDLIGVD
;
A
#
# COMPACT_ATOMS: atom_id res chain seq x y z
N MET A 1 -26.22 -18.20 16.65
CA MET A 1 -26.53 -18.75 15.29
C MET A 1 -25.24 -19.19 14.65
N LYS A 2 -25.16 -20.48 14.35
CA LYS A 2 -23.93 -21.05 13.78
C LYS A 2 -23.90 -20.95 12.27
N THR A 3 -22.71 -20.85 11.70
CA THR A 3 -22.45 -21.15 10.29
C THR A 3 -21.68 -22.44 10.21
N ILE A 4 -22.23 -23.44 9.55
CA ILE A 4 -21.65 -24.77 9.38
C ILE A 4 -21.11 -24.87 7.95
N TYR A 5 -19.84 -25.22 7.82
CA TYR A 5 -19.17 -25.46 6.55
C TYR A 5 -18.88 -26.96 6.45
N LYS A 6 -19.26 -27.60 5.35
CA LYS A 6 -19.11 -29.05 5.16
C LYS A 6 -18.70 -29.43 3.75
N ASN A 7 -18.36 -30.72 3.56
CA ASN A 7 -17.90 -31.27 2.28
C ASN A 7 -16.63 -30.59 1.76
N GLY A 8 -15.66 -30.29 2.62
CA GLY A 8 -14.40 -29.70 2.28
C GLY A 8 -13.20 -30.57 2.61
N ALA A 9 -12.01 -30.03 2.36
CA ALA A 9 -10.72 -30.53 2.82
C ALA A 9 -10.12 -29.49 3.77
N VAL A 10 -10.41 -29.61 5.08
CA VAL A 10 -10.14 -28.57 6.07
C VAL A 10 -8.88 -28.92 6.87
N TYR A 11 -7.88 -28.04 6.80
CA TYR A 11 -6.64 -28.14 7.57
C TYR A 11 -6.78 -27.38 8.89
N THR A 12 -6.73 -28.09 10.00
CA THR A 12 -6.89 -27.53 11.36
C THR A 12 -5.54 -27.30 12.08
N GLY A 13 -4.45 -27.22 11.31
CA GLY A 13 -3.09 -27.13 11.85
C GLY A 13 -2.39 -28.51 11.98
N LYS A 14 -3.08 -29.61 11.74
CA LYS A 14 -2.55 -30.97 11.76
C LYS A 14 -3.26 -31.91 10.79
N LEU A 15 -2.63 -33.02 10.46
CA LEU A 15 -3.22 -34.09 9.66
C LEU A 15 -3.84 -35.16 10.58
N PRO A 16 -4.86 -35.92 10.09
CA PRO A 16 -5.48 -35.80 8.75
C PRO A 16 -6.37 -34.58 8.63
N LEU A 17 -6.70 -34.19 7.38
CA LEU A 17 -7.69 -33.17 7.10
C LEU A 17 -9.07 -33.63 7.61
N VAL A 18 -9.87 -32.66 8.06
CA VAL A 18 -11.28 -32.91 8.40
C VAL A 18 -12.20 -32.40 7.26
N GLU A 19 -13.47 -32.76 7.29
CA GLU A 19 -14.39 -32.46 6.18
C GLU A 19 -15.25 -31.21 6.43
N ALA A 20 -15.37 -30.81 7.72
CA ALA A 20 -16.30 -29.77 8.13
C ALA A 20 -15.81 -29.01 9.35
N PHE A 21 -16.32 -27.79 9.51
CA PHE A 21 -16.17 -26.98 10.73
C PHE A 21 -17.41 -26.09 10.93
N ALA A 22 -17.60 -25.62 12.15
CA ALA A 22 -18.67 -24.66 12.47
C ALA A 22 -18.10 -23.46 13.23
N VAL A 23 -18.67 -22.29 12.95
CA VAL A 23 -18.34 -21.02 13.57
C VAL A 23 -19.61 -20.44 14.23
N GLU A 24 -19.47 -20.00 15.49
CA GLU A 24 -20.50 -19.28 16.24
C GLU A 24 -19.83 -18.13 16.98
N ASP A 25 -20.39 -16.93 16.85
CA ASP A 25 -19.88 -15.71 17.48
C ASP A 25 -18.37 -15.46 17.22
N GLY A 26 -17.96 -15.68 15.95
CA GLY A 26 -16.57 -15.48 15.50
C GLY A 26 -15.59 -16.56 15.94
N LYS A 27 -16.05 -17.63 16.65
CA LYS A 27 -15.18 -18.71 17.17
C LYS A 27 -15.50 -20.04 16.53
N PHE A 28 -14.46 -20.86 16.34
CA PHE A 28 -14.63 -22.25 15.93
C PHE A 28 -15.23 -23.06 17.11
N VAL A 29 -16.39 -23.65 16.87
CA VAL A 29 -17.10 -24.47 17.88
C VAL A 29 -17.11 -25.95 17.54
N PHE A 30 -16.70 -26.31 16.32
CA PHE A 30 -16.62 -27.69 15.84
C PHE A 30 -15.64 -27.81 14.69
N ALA A 31 -14.93 -28.94 14.60
CA ALA A 31 -14.20 -29.41 13.43
C ALA A 31 -14.23 -30.96 13.40
N GLY A 32 -14.65 -31.57 12.29
CA GLY A 32 -14.83 -33.03 12.19
C GLY A 32 -15.36 -33.48 10.83
N SER A 33 -16.13 -34.57 10.82
CA SER A 33 -16.74 -35.07 9.59
C SER A 33 -17.98 -34.28 9.19
N SER A 34 -18.36 -34.36 7.92
CA SER A 34 -19.60 -33.75 7.39
C SER A 34 -20.84 -34.33 8.06
N ALA A 35 -20.83 -35.63 8.40
CA ALA A 35 -21.95 -36.30 9.09
C ALA A 35 -22.17 -35.77 10.51
N GLU A 36 -21.08 -35.53 11.26
CA GLU A 36 -21.16 -34.92 12.59
C GLU A 36 -21.61 -33.47 12.51
N ALA A 37 -21.16 -32.73 11.49
CA ALA A 37 -21.60 -31.36 11.23
C ALA A 37 -23.10 -31.27 10.94
N ASP A 38 -23.66 -32.21 10.15
CA ASP A 38 -25.09 -32.29 9.89
C ASP A 38 -25.89 -32.55 11.17
N ALA A 39 -25.36 -33.38 12.08
CA ALA A 39 -26.01 -33.66 13.36
C ALA A 39 -26.00 -32.45 14.34
N LEU A 40 -25.08 -31.51 14.15
CA LEU A 40 -24.98 -30.26 14.93
C LEU A 40 -25.92 -29.17 14.45
N ALA A 41 -26.45 -29.30 13.22
CA ALA A 41 -27.29 -28.26 12.61
C ALA A 41 -28.61 -28.10 13.35
N ALA A 42 -28.97 -26.87 13.70
CA ALA A 42 -30.24 -26.50 14.31
C ALA A 42 -31.06 -25.59 13.39
N ALA A 43 -32.34 -25.47 13.68
CA ALA A 43 -33.20 -24.56 12.92
C ALA A 43 -32.68 -23.11 13.03
N GLY A 44 -32.44 -22.49 11.88
CA GLY A 44 -31.90 -21.14 11.76
C GLY A 44 -30.38 -21.05 11.54
N ASP A 45 -29.66 -22.17 11.65
CA ASP A 45 -28.23 -22.18 11.32
C ASP A 45 -28.00 -22.09 9.81
N LYS A 46 -26.91 -21.44 9.40
CA LYS A 46 -26.50 -21.34 8.00
C LYS A 46 -25.61 -22.55 7.65
N VAL A 47 -25.93 -23.26 6.57
CA VAL A 47 -25.10 -24.35 6.05
C VAL A 47 -24.47 -23.95 4.73
N VAL A 48 -23.15 -24.13 4.60
CA VAL A 48 -22.35 -23.83 3.40
C VAL A 48 -21.69 -25.12 2.92
N ASP A 49 -21.97 -25.50 1.68
CA ASP A 49 -21.29 -26.61 1.00
C ASP A 49 -19.96 -26.09 0.41
N LEU A 50 -18.85 -26.66 0.82
CA LEU A 50 -17.51 -26.30 0.35
C LEU A 50 -17.17 -26.93 -1.02
N GLY A 51 -17.95 -27.94 -1.46
CA GLY A 51 -17.76 -28.55 -2.78
C GLY A 51 -16.36 -29.16 -2.98
N GLY A 52 -15.78 -29.74 -1.95
CA GLY A 52 -14.43 -30.33 -1.98
C GLY A 52 -13.28 -29.31 -1.87
N LYS A 53 -13.55 -28.02 -1.69
CA LYS A 53 -12.51 -27.00 -1.60
C LYS A 53 -11.65 -27.18 -0.38
N PHE A 54 -10.36 -26.86 -0.54
CA PHE A 54 -9.41 -26.79 0.57
C PHE A 54 -9.67 -25.53 1.42
N VAL A 55 -9.61 -25.70 2.74
CA VAL A 55 -9.76 -24.62 3.71
C VAL A 55 -8.62 -24.70 4.72
N CYS A 56 -7.98 -23.59 5.00
CA CYS A 56 -7.01 -23.43 6.09
C CYS A 56 -7.25 -22.11 6.83
N SER A 57 -6.54 -21.89 7.93
CA SER A 57 -6.46 -20.57 8.57
C SER A 57 -5.90 -19.53 7.60
N GLY A 58 -6.29 -18.28 7.74
CA GLY A 58 -5.67 -17.17 7.02
C GLY A 58 -4.18 -17.06 7.33
N PHE A 59 -3.41 -16.57 6.36
CA PHE A 59 -1.97 -16.38 6.52
C PHE A 59 -1.66 -15.19 7.42
N ASN A 60 -0.53 -15.29 8.13
CA ASN A 60 0.05 -14.18 8.86
C ASN A 60 1.36 -13.75 8.17
N ASP A 61 1.44 -12.49 7.79
CA ASP A 61 2.70 -11.89 7.33
C ASP A 61 3.46 -11.37 8.55
N SER A 62 4.64 -11.91 8.81
CA SER A 62 5.42 -11.59 10.00
C SER A 62 6.23 -10.30 9.90
N HIS A 63 6.33 -9.70 8.72
CA HIS A 63 6.99 -8.41 8.51
C HIS A 63 6.65 -7.82 7.16
N MET A 64 5.97 -6.68 7.18
CA MET A 64 5.73 -5.87 5.99
C MET A 64 5.67 -4.38 6.36
N HIS A 65 5.52 -3.52 5.35
CA HIS A 65 5.24 -2.09 5.49
C HIS A 65 3.86 -1.83 4.89
N LEU A 66 2.79 -2.09 5.67
CA LEU A 66 1.41 -2.12 5.18
C LEU A 66 0.99 -0.77 4.59
N LEU A 67 1.26 0.32 5.29
CA LEU A 67 0.94 1.67 4.82
C LEU A 67 1.72 2.03 3.55
N ASN A 68 3.01 1.66 3.47
CA ASN A 68 3.81 1.86 2.26
C ASN A 68 3.28 1.03 1.08
N TYR A 69 2.90 -0.22 1.33
CA TYR A 69 2.27 -1.07 0.33
C TYR A 69 0.96 -0.46 -0.16
N GLY A 70 0.07 -0.04 0.75
CA GLY A 70 -1.17 0.64 0.40
C GLY A 70 -0.94 1.92 -0.40
N SER A 71 0.02 2.75 0.03
CA SER A 71 0.45 3.93 -0.72
C SER A 71 0.92 3.58 -2.14
N SER A 72 1.65 2.46 -2.30
CA SER A 72 2.10 2.02 -3.62
C SER A 72 0.94 1.64 -4.54
N LEU A 73 -0.11 1.01 -3.99
CA LEU A 73 -1.31 0.62 -4.74
C LEU A 73 -2.13 1.81 -5.25
N LEU A 74 -1.98 2.98 -4.61
CA LEU A 74 -2.63 4.24 -4.99
C LEU A 74 -1.80 5.09 -5.97
N LYS A 75 -0.75 4.51 -6.57
CA LYS A 75 0.11 5.12 -7.58
C LYS A 75 0.01 4.36 -8.89
N ALA A 76 0.33 5.02 -10.01
CA ALA A 76 0.42 4.34 -11.30
C ALA A 76 1.52 3.25 -11.26
N GLN A 77 1.15 2.02 -11.58
CA GLN A 77 2.00 0.82 -11.46
C GLN A 77 2.88 0.65 -12.70
N LEU A 78 3.89 1.51 -12.85
CA LEU A 78 4.74 1.56 -14.05
C LEU A 78 5.62 0.32 -14.23
N ALA A 79 5.79 -0.51 -13.20
CA ALA A 79 6.58 -1.74 -13.29
C ALA A 79 6.00 -2.77 -14.28
N ALA A 80 4.69 -2.74 -14.53
CA ALA A 80 4.02 -3.58 -15.50
C ALA A 80 3.98 -2.95 -16.92
N HIS A 81 4.48 -1.71 -17.07
CA HIS A 81 4.39 -0.86 -18.25
C HIS A 81 5.79 -0.35 -18.63
N THR A 82 6.71 -1.29 -18.87
CA THR A 82 8.12 -1.02 -19.17
C THR A 82 8.53 -1.45 -20.58
N GLU A 83 7.58 -1.85 -21.43
CA GLU A 83 7.89 -2.26 -22.80
C GLU A 83 8.32 -1.08 -23.68
N SER A 84 7.76 0.10 -23.43
CA SER A 84 8.07 1.31 -24.16
C SER A 84 7.79 2.57 -23.32
N LEU A 85 8.37 3.70 -23.74
CA LEU A 85 8.02 5.01 -23.18
C LEU A 85 6.53 5.32 -23.39
N GLU A 86 5.99 4.98 -24.58
CA GLU A 86 4.57 5.16 -24.87
C GLU A 86 3.66 4.36 -23.94
N ASP A 87 4.00 3.11 -23.61
CA ASP A 87 3.25 2.28 -22.66
C ASP A 87 3.27 2.88 -21.25
N MET A 88 4.43 3.34 -20.79
CA MET A 88 4.58 4.06 -19.52
C MET A 88 3.69 5.31 -19.46
N LEU A 89 3.68 6.14 -20.49
CA LEU A 89 2.88 7.36 -20.55
C LEU A 89 1.38 7.05 -20.61
N ALA A 90 0.98 6.02 -21.37
CA ALA A 90 -0.40 5.55 -21.44
C ALA A 90 -0.90 5.06 -20.08
N CYS A 91 -0.06 4.38 -19.30
CA CYS A 91 -0.38 3.97 -17.93
C CYS A 91 -0.65 5.19 -17.03
N LEU A 92 0.20 6.22 -17.05
CA LEU A 92 0.02 7.45 -16.28
C LEU A 92 -1.28 8.17 -16.69
N ASP A 93 -1.54 8.30 -17.98
CA ASP A 93 -2.74 8.98 -18.51
C ASP A 93 -4.03 8.22 -18.13
N THR A 94 -4.02 6.90 -18.25
CA THR A 94 -5.14 6.04 -17.83
C THR A 94 -5.40 6.18 -16.34
N PHE A 95 -4.35 6.07 -15.53
CA PHE A 95 -4.45 6.20 -14.08
C PHE A 95 -5.00 7.56 -13.66
N GLN A 96 -4.56 8.66 -14.28
CA GLN A 96 -5.07 10.00 -14.03
C GLN A 96 -6.58 10.12 -14.34
N LYS A 97 -7.05 9.51 -15.42
CA LYS A 97 -8.46 9.53 -15.84
C LYS A 97 -9.36 8.72 -14.91
N GLU A 98 -8.87 7.56 -14.45
CA GLU A 98 -9.62 6.66 -13.57
C GLU A 98 -9.65 7.13 -12.11
N HIS A 99 -8.67 7.93 -11.69
CA HIS A 99 -8.53 8.43 -10.33
C HIS A 99 -8.53 9.97 -10.31
N PRO A 100 -9.72 10.60 -10.38
CA PRO A 100 -9.82 12.07 -10.29
C PRO A 100 -9.16 12.60 -9.02
N ARG A 101 -8.35 13.65 -9.17
CA ARG A 101 -7.52 14.17 -8.08
C ARG A 101 -8.12 15.41 -7.46
N LYS A 102 -7.82 15.61 -6.18
CA LYS A 102 -8.06 16.89 -5.50
C LYS A 102 -7.09 17.95 -6.04
N ASP A 103 -7.48 19.20 -5.96
CA ASP A 103 -6.60 20.33 -6.33
C ASP A 103 -5.27 20.24 -5.54
N GLY A 104 -4.17 20.44 -6.26
CA GLY A 104 -2.83 20.38 -5.69
C GLY A 104 -2.25 18.96 -5.49
N ALA A 105 -3.00 17.90 -5.76
CA ALA A 105 -2.48 16.52 -5.66
C ALA A 105 -1.58 16.18 -6.85
N TRP A 106 -0.49 15.46 -6.57
CA TRP A 106 0.47 15.00 -7.57
C TRP A 106 0.02 13.68 -8.22
N LEU A 107 0.30 13.52 -9.51
CA LEU A 107 0.24 12.22 -10.19
C LEU A 107 1.53 11.45 -9.90
N MET A 108 1.42 10.40 -9.10
CA MET A 108 2.54 9.58 -8.71
C MET A 108 2.58 8.28 -9.50
N GLY A 109 3.76 7.90 -9.97
CA GLY A 109 4.02 6.60 -10.60
C GLY A 109 5.31 5.99 -10.09
N ARG A 110 5.42 4.65 -10.13
CA ARG A 110 6.64 3.96 -9.71
C ARG A 110 6.89 2.71 -10.55
N GLY A 111 8.17 2.48 -10.82
CA GLY A 111 8.61 1.19 -11.33
C GLY A 111 9.05 1.19 -12.80
N TRP A 112 9.07 2.34 -13.49
CA TRP A 112 9.58 2.39 -14.87
C TRP A 112 11.07 2.00 -14.94
N ASN A 113 11.46 1.43 -16.08
CA ASN A 113 12.85 1.10 -16.36
C ASN A 113 13.11 1.19 -17.86
N GLN A 114 13.87 2.23 -18.27
CA GLN A 114 14.20 2.48 -19.67
C GLN A 114 15.07 1.39 -20.31
N ASP A 115 15.73 0.55 -19.51
CA ASP A 115 16.54 -0.55 -20.04
C ASP A 115 15.70 -1.58 -20.84
N TYR A 116 14.38 -1.56 -20.63
CA TYR A 116 13.41 -2.41 -21.33
C TYR A 116 12.65 -1.68 -22.45
N PHE A 117 12.81 -0.36 -22.61
CA PHE A 117 12.11 0.37 -23.66
C PHE A 117 12.57 -0.06 -25.04
N THR A 118 11.62 -0.31 -25.94
CA THR A 118 11.86 -0.75 -27.32
C THR A 118 11.70 0.38 -28.33
N ASP A 119 11.10 1.50 -27.94
CA ASP A 119 10.79 2.65 -28.81
C ASP A 119 11.80 3.79 -28.69
N VAL A 120 12.51 3.90 -27.56
CA VAL A 120 13.53 4.94 -27.34
C VAL A 120 14.72 4.35 -26.57
N ASP A 121 15.92 4.88 -26.85
CA ASP A 121 17.17 4.51 -26.14
C ASP A 121 17.62 5.67 -25.23
N ARG A 122 16.70 6.09 -24.33
CA ARG A 122 16.95 7.15 -23.35
C ARG A 122 16.02 7.05 -22.16
N MET A 123 16.37 7.70 -21.06
CA MET A 123 15.46 7.92 -19.95
C MET A 123 14.33 8.89 -20.36
N PRO A 124 13.15 8.77 -19.72
CA PRO A 124 12.10 9.79 -19.79
C PRO A 124 12.62 11.15 -19.30
N ASN A 125 12.05 12.22 -19.81
CA ASN A 125 12.31 13.58 -19.36
C ASN A 125 10.99 14.35 -19.13
N ARG A 126 11.08 15.63 -18.72
CA ARG A 126 9.90 16.47 -18.43
C ARG A 126 8.93 16.57 -19.60
N TYR A 127 9.45 16.64 -20.82
CA TYR A 127 8.64 16.83 -22.03
C TYR A 127 7.81 15.59 -22.37
N ASP A 128 8.32 14.40 -22.03
CA ASP A 128 7.56 13.16 -22.16
C ASP A 128 6.35 13.19 -21.22
N LEU A 129 6.57 13.57 -19.95
CA LEU A 129 5.51 13.63 -18.95
C LEU A 129 4.51 14.79 -19.21
N ASP A 130 4.95 15.88 -19.82
CA ASP A 130 4.08 17.00 -20.25
C ASP A 130 3.02 16.54 -21.26
N ARG A 131 3.26 15.46 -22.01
CA ARG A 131 2.28 14.83 -22.90
C ARG A 131 1.10 14.21 -22.15
N VAL A 132 1.31 13.84 -20.89
CA VAL A 132 0.25 13.34 -19.99
C VAL A 132 -0.51 14.52 -19.37
N SER A 133 0.21 15.50 -18.80
CA SER A 133 -0.40 16.72 -18.28
C SER A 133 0.64 17.83 -18.09
N THR A 134 0.23 19.07 -18.44
CA THR A 134 0.95 20.30 -18.10
C THR A 134 0.33 21.06 -16.91
N GLU A 135 -0.82 20.59 -16.41
CA GLU A 135 -1.57 21.22 -15.32
C GLU A 135 -1.39 20.49 -13.98
N VAL A 136 -1.26 19.15 -14.02
CA VAL A 136 -1.06 18.30 -12.84
C VAL A 136 0.42 18.03 -12.68
N PRO A 137 1.01 18.26 -11.48
CA PRO A 137 2.39 17.89 -11.23
C PRO A 137 2.53 16.35 -11.24
N ILE A 138 3.51 15.85 -11.99
CA ILE A 138 3.75 14.42 -12.17
C ILE A 138 5.13 14.08 -11.60
N CYS A 139 5.21 12.99 -10.84
CA CYS A 139 6.46 12.39 -10.38
C CYS A 139 6.44 10.89 -10.66
N ALA A 140 7.36 10.40 -11.46
CA ALA A 140 7.53 8.99 -11.80
C ALA A 140 8.90 8.49 -11.32
N THR A 141 8.90 7.62 -10.30
CA THR A 141 10.12 7.05 -9.72
C THR A 141 10.54 5.79 -10.48
N ARG A 142 11.83 5.69 -10.84
CA ARG A 142 12.43 4.51 -11.46
C ARG A 142 12.41 3.30 -10.53
N ALA A 143 12.43 2.10 -11.09
CA ALA A 143 12.43 0.83 -10.35
C ALA A 143 13.54 0.72 -9.29
N CYS A 144 14.74 1.25 -9.58
CA CYS A 144 15.87 1.23 -8.64
C CYS A 144 15.69 2.13 -7.40
N GLY A 145 14.78 3.13 -7.46
CA GLY A 145 14.57 4.10 -6.38
C GLY A 145 15.61 5.21 -6.27
N HIS A 146 16.64 5.24 -7.13
CA HIS A 146 17.72 6.24 -7.14
C HIS A 146 17.57 7.31 -8.25
N CYS A 147 16.44 7.29 -8.96
CA CYS A 147 16.12 8.27 -9.97
C CYS A 147 14.61 8.46 -10.05
N LEU A 148 14.18 9.68 -10.25
CA LEU A 148 12.81 10.03 -10.62
C LEU A 148 12.82 11.04 -11.77
N VAL A 149 11.69 11.16 -12.44
CA VAL A 149 11.42 12.19 -13.44
C VAL A 149 10.13 12.92 -13.09
N VAL A 150 10.16 14.24 -13.25
CA VAL A 150 8.99 15.11 -13.04
C VAL A 150 8.67 15.87 -14.31
N ASN A 151 7.41 16.33 -14.46
CA ASN A 151 7.00 17.17 -15.57
C ASN A 151 7.33 18.67 -15.35
N SER A 152 7.06 19.51 -16.35
CA SER A 152 7.31 20.94 -16.26
C SER A 152 6.49 21.63 -15.17
N LYS A 153 5.27 21.16 -14.89
CA LYS A 153 4.44 21.70 -13.80
C LYS A 153 5.05 21.45 -12.43
N ALA A 154 5.65 20.29 -12.21
CA ALA A 154 6.34 19.99 -10.97
C ALA A 154 7.63 20.82 -10.82
N LEU A 155 8.42 21.02 -11.89
CA LEU A 155 9.59 21.92 -11.86
C LEU A 155 9.21 23.36 -11.48
N GLU A 156 8.09 23.87 -12.02
CA GLU A 156 7.56 25.17 -11.66
C GLU A 156 7.24 25.26 -10.15
N LEU A 157 6.53 24.26 -9.61
CA LEU A 157 6.18 24.22 -8.18
C LEU A 157 7.41 24.09 -7.27
N LEU A 158 8.43 23.38 -7.71
CA LEU A 158 9.71 23.24 -6.99
C LEU A 158 10.57 24.51 -7.08
N GLY A 159 10.28 25.43 -8.00
CA GLY A 159 11.13 26.57 -8.28
C GLY A 159 12.50 26.20 -8.86
N VAL A 160 12.61 25.02 -9.52
CA VAL A 160 13.85 24.55 -10.12
C VAL A 160 14.05 25.16 -11.48
N THR A 161 15.19 25.85 -11.65
CA THR A 161 15.56 26.61 -12.86
C THR A 161 16.99 26.26 -13.28
N ALA A 162 17.44 26.84 -14.39
CA ALA A 162 18.82 26.71 -14.85
C ALA A 162 19.87 27.19 -13.82
N ASP A 163 19.48 28.13 -12.94
CA ASP A 163 20.36 28.68 -11.92
C ASP A 163 20.33 27.89 -10.60
N THR A 164 19.52 26.85 -10.51
CA THR A 164 19.42 26.01 -9.29
C THR A 164 20.73 25.25 -9.07
N PRO A 165 21.40 25.41 -7.91
CA PRO A 165 22.65 24.72 -7.65
C PRO A 165 22.45 23.21 -7.55
N GLN A 166 23.42 22.46 -8.01
CA GLN A 166 23.45 21.01 -7.84
C GLN A 166 23.59 20.62 -6.38
N PRO A 167 22.75 19.74 -5.83
CA PRO A 167 22.85 19.33 -4.44
C PRO A 167 24.04 18.40 -4.21
N GLU A 168 24.60 18.42 -3.02
CA GLU A 168 25.66 17.49 -2.61
C GLU A 168 25.13 16.06 -2.57
N GLY A 169 25.81 15.14 -3.24
CA GLY A 169 25.41 13.71 -3.30
C GLY A 169 24.20 13.42 -4.18
N GLY A 170 23.83 14.34 -5.07
CA GLY A 170 22.76 14.16 -6.04
C GLY A 170 23.00 14.97 -7.30
N GLU A 171 22.13 14.76 -8.30
CA GLU A 171 22.19 15.47 -9.58
C GLU A 171 20.80 15.86 -10.07
N ILE A 172 20.65 17.11 -10.49
CA ILE A 172 19.52 17.59 -11.28
C ILE A 172 19.91 17.46 -12.75
N GLY A 173 19.19 16.65 -13.51
CA GLY A 173 19.43 16.44 -14.93
C GLY A 173 19.22 17.71 -15.73
N MET A 174 20.13 17.99 -16.65
CA MET A 174 20.10 19.20 -17.49
C MET A 174 20.16 18.79 -18.96
N GLU A 175 19.37 19.49 -19.78
CA GLU A 175 19.42 19.39 -21.23
C GLU A 175 19.43 20.80 -21.85
N ASN A 176 20.41 21.09 -22.68
CA ASN A 176 20.61 22.42 -23.31
C ASN A 176 20.65 23.59 -22.31
N GLY A 177 21.15 23.35 -21.09
CA GLY A 177 21.25 24.38 -20.04
C GLY A 177 19.99 24.54 -19.20
N GLU A 178 18.95 23.77 -19.44
CA GLU A 178 17.67 23.78 -18.68
C GLU A 178 17.45 22.47 -17.92
N PRO A 179 16.78 22.49 -16.75
CA PRO A 179 16.40 21.25 -16.06
C PRO A 179 15.49 20.39 -16.95
N ASP A 180 15.88 19.14 -17.12
CA ASP A 180 15.13 18.19 -17.97
C ASP A 180 14.09 17.35 -17.20
N GLY A 181 13.95 17.58 -15.90
CA GLY A 181 13.00 16.92 -15.03
C GLY A 181 13.54 15.67 -14.34
N ARG A 182 14.77 15.24 -14.63
CA ARG A 182 15.38 14.09 -13.96
C ARG A 182 16.07 14.51 -12.67
N PHE A 183 15.91 13.72 -11.62
CA PHE A 183 16.54 13.91 -10.32
C PHE A 183 17.16 12.60 -9.86
N PHE A 184 18.38 12.66 -9.36
CA PHE A 184 19.16 11.48 -8.94
C PHE A 184 19.59 11.62 -7.48
N ASP A 185 19.53 10.51 -6.75
CA ASP A 185 19.98 10.36 -5.38
C ASP A 185 19.47 11.50 -4.45
N ASN A 186 20.33 12.25 -3.77
CA ASN A 186 19.93 13.30 -2.84
C ASN A 186 19.13 14.45 -3.51
N ALA A 187 19.21 14.62 -4.82
CA ALA A 187 18.39 15.60 -5.54
C ALA A 187 16.90 15.24 -5.52
N MET A 188 16.54 13.99 -5.23
CA MET A 188 15.15 13.55 -5.13
C MET A 188 14.44 14.05 -3.86
N GLU A 189 15.18 14.36 -2.80
CA GLU A 189 14.59 14.75 -1.50
C GLU A 189 13.70 15.99 -1.59
N PRO A 190 14.12 17.13 -2.20
CA PRO A 190 13.25 18.30 -2.35
C PRO A 190 11.97 18.01 -3.14
N VAL A 191 12.01 17.06 -4.09
CA VAL A 191 10.81 16.64 -4.82
C VAL A 191 9.83 15.94 -3.89
N TYR A 192 10.31 14.98 -3.09
CA TYR A 192 9.46 14.27 -2.12
C TYR A 192 8.92 15.17 -1.03
N ASP A 193 9.72 16.13 -0.55
CA ASP A 193 9.30 17.10 0.47
C ASP A 193 8.22 18.07 -0.02
N SER A 194 8.11 18.25 -1.34
CA SER A 194 7.09 19.11 -1.97
C SER A 194 5.75 18.39 -2.19
N ILE A 195 5.74 17.07 -2.10
CA ILE A 195 4.50 16.29 -2.23
C ILE A 195 3.67 16.52 -0.97
N PRO A 196 2.38 16.90 -1.10
CA PRO A 196 1.53 17.13 0.06
C PRO A 196 1.50 15.94 1.02
N VAL A 197 1.62 16.25 2.30
CA VAL A 197 1.49 15.24 3.37
C VAL A 197 0.09 14.65 3.33
N PRO A 198 -0.07 13.32 3.36
CA PRO A 198 -1.39 12.71 3.29
C PRO A 198 -2.23 13.07 4.52
N SER A 199 -3.49 13.39 4.30
CA SER A 199 -4.49 13.55 5.34
C SER A 199 -4.82 12.21 6.00
N LYS A 200 -5.43 12.22 7.18
CA LYS A 200 -5.89 10.99 7.85
C LYS A 200 -6.81 10.13 6.98
N GLU A 201 -7.69 10.74 6.19
CA GLU A 201 -8.55 9.98 5.25
C GLU A 201 -7.73 9.31 4.14
N GLU A 202 -6.71 9.96 3.61
CA GLU A 202 -5.82 9.34 2.62
C GLU A 202 -5.01 8.20 3.23
N ILE A 203 -4.59 8.31 4.49
CA ILE A 203 -3.96 7.19 5.23
C ILE A 203 -4.95 6.02 5.37
N LYS A 204 -6.20 6.27 5.71
CA LYS A 204 -7.25 5.25 5.76
C LYS A 204 -7.45 4.59 4.40
N ASP A 205 -7.42 5.34 3.31
CA ASP A 205 -7.51 4.79 1.95
C ASP A 205 -6.31 3.90 1.60
N MET A 206 -5.10 4.27 2.04
CA MET A 206 -3.91 3.42 1.91
C MET A 206 -4.10 2.10 2.66
N ILE A 207 -4.56 2.15 3.93
CA ILE A 207 -4.80 0.96 4.75
C ILE A 207 -5.89 0.08 4.12
N ARG A 208 -7.03 0.66 3.70
CA ARG A 208 -8.11 -0.08 3.00
C ARG A 208 -7.60 -0.81 1.77
N SER A 209 -6.80 -0.13 0.95
CA SER A 209 -6.23 -0.67 -0.29
C SER A 209 -5.29 -1.83 -0.01
N ALA A 210 -4.41 -1.70 0.98
CA ALA A 210 -3.52 -2.77 1.43
C ALA A 210 -4.31 -3.97 1.96
N CYS A 211 -5.26 -3.75 2.88
CA CYS A 211 -6.09 -4.82 3.43
C CYS A 211 -6.85 -5.60 2.35
N LYS A 212 -7.44 -4.89 1.38
CA LYS A 212 -8.12 -5.52 0.25
C LYS A 212 -7.19 -6.40 -0.58
N ALA A 213 -5.98 -5.92 -0.86
CA ALA A 213 -4.98 -6.69 -1.60
C ALA A 213 -4.51 -7.91 -0.79
N LEU A 214 -4.18 -7.75 0.50
CA LEU A 214 -3.76 -8.82 1.40
C LEU A 214 -4.82 -9.91 1.51
N ASN A 215 -6.09 -9.53 1.68
CA ASN A 215 -7.19 -10.49 1.73
C ASN A 215 -7.31 -11.31 0.44
N SER A 216 -7.01 -10.73 -0.74
CA SER A 216 -7.02 -11.47 -2.01
C SER A 216 -5.97 -12.59 -2.07
N TYR A 217 -4.90 -12.47 -1.28
CA TYR A 217 -3.86 -13.50 -1.11
C TYR A 217 -4.10 -14.41 0.09
N GLY A 218 -5.20 -14.23 0.83
CA GLY A 218 -5.53 -15.02 2.01
C GLY A 218 -4.77 -14.60 3.27
N VAL A 219 -4.10 -13.44 3.28
CA VAL A 219 -3.48 -12.86 4.47
C VAL A 219 -4.57 -12.21 5.33
N THR A 220 -4.62 -12.56 6.61
CA THR A 220 -5.63 -12.07 7.57
C THR A 220 -5.02 -11.41 8.79
N SER A 221 -3.71 -11.49 8.95
CA SER A 221 -2.96 -10.76 9.96
C SER A 221 -1.57 -10.39 9.45
N SER A 222 -1.01 -9.30 9.96
CA SER A 222 0.29 -8.78 9.55
C SER A 222 0.98 -8.06 10.70
N GLN A 223 2.31 -8.14 10.75
CA GLN A 223 3.15 -7.25 11.53
C GLN A 223 3.70 -6.17 10.59
N SER A 224 3.55 -4.89 10.97
CA SER A 224 3.94 -3.74 10.16
C SER A 224 4.75 -2.74 10.99
N ASP A 225 5.47 -1.83 10.35
CA ASP A 225 6.22 -0.74 10.98
C ASP A 225 5.93 0.58 10.24
N ASP A 226 4.72 1.08 10.40
CA ASP A 226 4.17 2.16 9.57
C ASP A 226 4.46 3.58 10.05
N TYR A 227 4.95 3.76 11.28
CA TYR A 227 5.09 5.09 11.90
C TYR A 227 6.10 6.02 11.20
N CYS A 228 7.10 5.46 10.51
CA CYS A 228 8.12 6.22 9.78
C CYS A 228 7.89 6.28 8.26
N VAL A 229 6.81 5.71 7.75
CA VAL A 229 6.52 5.64 6.31
C VAL A 229 6.18 7.00 5.72
N CYS A 230 5.40 7.79 6.43
CA CYS A 230 5.02 9.13 6.03
C CYS A 230 5.76 10.15 6.91
N ARG A 231 6.94 10.57 6.49
CA ARG A 231 7.91 11.37 7.28
C ARG A 231 7.32 12.57 8.03
N ALA A 232 6.30 13.21 7.51
CA ALA A 232 5.68 14.39 8.12
C ALA A 232 4.34 14.10 8.83
N VAL A 233 3.91 12.84 8.87
CA VAL A 233 2.68 12.44 9.56
C VAL A 233 3.02 12.03 10.99
N PRO A 234 2.39 12.64 12.01
CA PRO A 234 2.54 12.17 13.38
C PRO A 234 2.06 10.72 13.52
N TRP A 235 2.80 9.89 14.25
CA TRP A 235 2.42 8.49 14.48
C TRP A 235 1.00 8.35 15.10
N GLN A 236 0.58 9.34 15.91
CA GLN A 236 -0.77 9.40 16.48
C GLN A 236 -1.85 9.39 15.38
N THR A 237 -1.61 10.13 14.28
CA THR A 237 -2.56 10.16 13.15
C THR A 237 -2.67 8.79 12.47
N VAL A 238 -1.56 8.04 12.39
CA VAL A 238 -1.56 6.67 11.86
C VAL A 238 -2.38 5.75 12.76
N ASN A 239 -2.16 5.80 14.09
CA ASN A 239 -2.93 5.03 15.06
C ASN A 239 -4.41 5.37 15.04
N GLU A 240 -4.77 6.66 15.00
CA GLU A 240 -6.16 7.09 14.88
C GLU A 240 -6.81 6.53 13.61
N ALA A 241 -6.09 6.51 12.47
CA ALA A 241 -6.60 5.96 11.23
C ALA A 241 -6.88 4.45 11.34
N TYR A 242 -5.97 3.68 11.93
CA TYR A 242 -6.18 2.25 12.21
C TYR A 242 -7.37 2.03 13.15
N LYS A 243 -7.42 2.76 14.26
CA LYS A 243 -8.51 2.64 15.24
C LYS A 243 -9.88 2.97 14.63
N GLU A 244 -10.00 4.05 13.88
CA GLU A 244 -11.25 4.41 13.21
C GLU A 244 -11.71 3.34 12.21
N LEU A 245 -10.77 2.71 11.48
CA LEU A 245 -11.08 1.62 10.55
C LEU A 245 -11.48 0.33 11.27
N GLU A 246 -10.89 0.05 12.43
CA GLU A 246 -11.30 -1.07 13.28
C GLU A 246 -12.70 -0.84 13.86
N ASP A 247 -12.96 0.31 14.47
CA ASP A 247 -14.24 0.68 15.07
C ASP A 247 -15.38 0.65 14.03
N SER A 248 -15.10 1.00 12.78
CA SER A 248 -16.06 0.91 11.66
C SER A 248 -16.20 -0.49 11.05
N GLY A 249 -15.32 -1.44 11.42
CA GLY A 249 -15.27 -2.78 10.84
C GLY A 249 -14.68 -2.84 9.43
N GLU A 250 -13.98 -1.79 8.99
CA GLU A 250 -13.33 -1.71 7.69
C GLU A 250 -11.89 -2.27 7.70
N LEU A 251 -11.27 -2.40 8.88
CA LEU A 251 -9.97 -3.03 9.04
C LEU A 251 -10.13 -4.57 8.95
N THR A 252 -9.92 -5.13 7.77
CA THR A 252 -10.17 -6.55 7.49
C THR A 252 -8.96 -7.46 7.70
N VAL A 253 -7.81 -6.88 8.03
CA VAL A 253 -6.56 -7.57 8.41
C VAL A 253 -6.22 -7.12 9.83
N ARG A 254 -5.91 -8.08 10.72
CA ARG A 254 -5.37 -7.75 12.04
C ARG A 254 -3.95 -7.25 11.88
N VAL A 255 -3.67 -6.05 12.37
CA VAL A 255 -2.35 -5.42 12.23
C VAL A 255 -1.71 -5.29 13.61
N TYR A 256 -0.47 -5.76 13.72
CA TYR A 256 0.40 -5.51 14.86
C TYR A 256 1.45 -4.49 14.44
N GLU A 257 1.37 -3.27 15.01
CA GLU A 257 2.32 -2.21 14.72
C GLU A 257 3.60 -2.36 15.54
N GLN A 258 4.73 -2.40 14.85
CA GLN A 258 6.05 -2.38 15.46
C GLN A 258 6.46 -0.93 15.71
N SER A 259 6.88 -0.63 16.94
CA SER A 259 7.32 0.70 17.33
C SER A 259 8.69 1.02 16.74
N ASN A 260 8.70 1.52 15.51
CA ASN A 260 9.90 1.95 14.80
C ASN A 260 9.99 3.49 14.85
N PHE A 261 10.70 4.02 15.84
CA PHE A 261 10.94 5.45 16.01
C PHE A 261 12.43 5.78 15.95
N THR A 262 12.74 6.93 15.36
CA THR A 262 14.10 7.45 15.28
C THR A 262 14.50 8.23 16.53
N ASP A 263 13.54 8.58 17.39
CA ASP A 263 13.76 9.32 18.62
C ASP A 263 13.18 8.60 19.86
N LEU A 264 13.89 8.70 20.97
CA LEU A 264 13.53 8.04 22.23
C LEU A 264 12.28 8.65 22.87
N GLU A 265 12.00 9.92 22.64
CA GLU A 265 10.85 10.61 23.24
C GLU A 265 9.53 10.05 22.67
N SER A 266 9.42 9.94 21.34
CA SER A 266 8.28 9.32 20.67
C SER A 266 8.08 7.88 21.10
N PHE A 267 9.17 7.09 21.19
CA PHE A 267 9.13 5.72 21.66
C PHE A 267 8.58 5.62 23.09
N CYS A 268 9.08 6.46 24.02
CA CYS A 268 8.61 6.48 25.40
C CYS A 268 7.16 6.94 25.51
N LEU A 269 6.74 7.92 24.71
CA LEU A 269 5.36 8.42 24.72
C LEU A 269 4.36 7.33 24.29
N LEU A 270 4.68 6.58 23.25
CA LEU A 270 3.82 5.46 22.84
C LEU A 270 3.72 4.40 23.93
N TYR A 271 4.85 4.03 24.55
CA TYR A 271 4.92 2.95 25.54
C TYR A 271 4.29 3.30 26.89
N THR A 272 4.14 4.59 27.21
CA THR A 272 3.60 5.07 28.50
C THR A 272 2.23 5.72 28.41
N SER A 273 1.67 5.83 27.19
CA SER A 273 0.33 6.38 26.99
C SER A 273 -0.72 5.26 27.06
N ASP A 274 -1.97 5.62 27.45
CA ASP A 274 -3.12 4.71 27.37
C ASP A 274 -3.34 4.14 25.94
N ALA A 275 -2.74 4.80 24.93
CA ALA A 275 -2.70 4.30 23.56
C ALA A 275 -1.90 2.99 23.40
N ALA A 276 -1.03 2.65 24.34
CA ALA A 276 -0.34 1.35 24.34
C ALA A 276 -1.29 0.19 24.74
N ASP A 277 -2.29 0.47 25.57
CA ASP A 277 -3.32 -0.50 25.97
C ASP A 277 -4.44 -0.64 24.93
N ASP A 278 -4.59 0.39 24.07
CA ASP A 278 -5.56 0.43 22.95
C ASP A 278 -4.95 -0.08 21.64
N LEU A 279 -3.66 -0.44 21.60
CA LEU A 279 -3.02 -0.98 20.41
C LEU A 279 -3.61 -2.34 20.08
N ILE A 280 -4.26 -2.34 18.97
CA ILE A 280 -4.95 -3.40 18.25
C ILE A 280 -4.19 -4.72 18.36
N GLY A 281 -4.77 -5.69 19.11
CA GLY A 281 -4.40 -7.09 18.99
C GLY A 281 -3.24 -7.59 19.83
N VAL A 282 -3.13 -7.17 21.07
CA VAL A 282 -2.34 -7.89 22.08
C VAL A 282 -3.28 -8.73 22.96
N ASP A 283 -3.55 -9.94 22.51
CA ASP A 283 -4.01 -11.09 23.32
C ASP A 283 -3.16 -12.33 22.97
#